data_dd30b5731a51e96f68807402e8d54fea
#
_entry.id   dd30b5731a51e96f68807402e8d54fea
#
_cell.length_a   1.000
_cell.length_b   1.000
_cell.length_c   1.000
_cell.angle_alpha   90.00
_cell.angle_beta   90.00
_cell.angle_gamma   90.00
#
_symmetry.space_group_name_H-M   'P 1'
#
loop_
_entity.id
_entity.type
_entity.pdbx_description
1 polymer ?
#
loop_
_entity_poly.entity_id
_entity_poly.type
_entity_poly.pdbx_seq_one_letter_code
_entity_poly.pdbx_strand_id
1 'polypeptide(L)'
;MLNKTVPDFELPATSGHSFKLSDYIGKNLIVYFYPKDSTPGCTTQGMEFRDLYSEFQAASTEIVGVSRDSLKSHENFKAKFSFPFELLSDSEEKACQIFDVIKMKNMYGKQVRGIQRSTFVINKNGMLIQEWRKVKVADHVEEVLAFVKSI
;
A
#
# COMPACT_ATOMS: atom_id res chain seq x y z
N MET A 1 -13.15 10.21 1.42
CA MET A 1 -13.58 8.80 1.52
C MET A 1 -13.49 8.22 2.91
N LEU A 2 -12.85 8.90 3.83
CA LEU A 2 -12.72 8.41 5.21
C LEU A 2 -14.10 8.12 5.82
N ASN A 3 -14.20 7.00 6.54
CA ASN A 3 -15.44 6.50 7.15
C ASN A 3 -16.50 6.06 6.14
N LYS A 4 -16.11 5.75 4.92
CA LYS A 4 -17.00 5.23 3.88
C LYS A 4 -16.50 3.89 3.36
N THR A 5 -17.41 3.11 2.78
CA THR A 5 -17.07 1.84 2.14
C THR A 5 -16.21 2.11 0.90
N VAL A 6 -15.10 1.39 0.79
CA VAL A 6 -14.21 1.48 -0.36
C VAL A 6 -14.82 0.70 -1.53
N PRO A 7 -14.94 1.31 -2.73
CA PRO A 7 -15.39 0.56 -3.91
C PRO A 7 -14.48 -0.63 -4.18
N ASP A 8 -15.05 -1.75 -4.61
CA ASP A 8 -14.27 -2.93 -4.96
C ASP A 8 -13.37 -2.64 -6.16
N PHE A 9 -12.19 -3.25 -6.18
CA PHE A 9 -11.30 -3.16 -7.32
C PHE A 9 -10.46 -4.44 -7.42
N GLU A 10 -9.96 -4.69 -8.64
CA GLU A 10 -9.14 -5.87 -8.92
C GLU A 10 -7.88 -5.43 -9.66
N LEU A 11 -6.72 -5.93 -9.24
CA LEU A 11 -5.43 -5.59 -9.83
C LEU A 11 -4.55 -6.83 -9.94
N PRO A 12 -3.66 -6.87 -10.95
CA PRO A 12 -2.63 -7.91 -10.99
C PRO A 12 -1.73 -7.81 -9.76
N ALA A 13 -1.41 -8.94 -9.18
CA ALA A 13 -0.57 -9.03 -7.99
C ALA A 13 0.61 -9.94 -8.24
N THR A 14 1.65 -9.80 -7.42
CA THR A 14 2.80 -10.69 -7.42
C THR A 14 2.38 -12.12 -7.08
N SER A 15 3.30 -13.08 -7.31
CA SER A 15 3.08 -14.52 -7.02
C SER A 15 1.97 -15.13 -7.88
N GLY A 16 1.68 -14.55 -9.05
CA GLY A 16 0.67 -15.09 -9.98
C GLY A 16 -0.76 -14.88 -9.52
N HIS A 17 -0.99 -14.02 -8.54
CA HIS A 17 -2.33 -13.75 -8.02
C HIS A 17 -3.00 -12.58 -8.71
N SER A 18 -4.34 -12.55 -8.62
CA SER A 18 -5.13 -11.36 -8.90
C SER A 18 -5.70 -10.90 -7.57
N PHE A 19 -5.45 -9.63 -7.21
CA PHE A 19 -5.98 -9.06 -5.98
C PHE A 19 -7.38 -8.52 -6.22
N LYS A 20 -8.31 -8.89 -5.35
CA LYS A 20 -9.67 -8.36 -5.35
C LYS A 20 -10.00 -7.92 -3.94
N LEU A 21 -10.36 -6.65 -3.77
CA LEU A 21 -10.60 -6.09 -2.43
C LEU A 21 -11.63 -6.88 -1.65
N SER A 22 -12.72 -7.30 -2.30
CA SER A 22 -13.79 -8.03 -1.64
C SER A 22 -13.35 -9.37 -1.04
N ASP A 23 -12.23 -9.94 -1.49
CA ASP A 23 -11.71 -11.19 -0.92
C ASP A 23 -11.11 -10.97 0.48
N TYR A 24 -10.90 -9.73 0.89
CA TYR A 24 -10.30 -9.40 2.19
C TYR A 24 -11.31 -8.95 3.23
N ILE A 25 -12.61 -8.99 2.91
CA ILE A 25 -13.67 -8.74 3.90
C ILE A 25 -13.54 -9.77 5.01
N GLY A 26 -13.55 -9.31 6.26
CA GLY A 26 -13.32 -10.15 7.44
C GLY A 26 -11.94 -9.99 8.06
N LYS A 27 -11.04 -9.27 7.39
CA LYS A 27 -9.73 -8.88 7.92
C LYS A 27 -9.54 -7.38 7.75
N ASN A 28 -8.68 -6.80 8.58
CA ASN A 28 -8.20 -5.45 8.34
C ASN A 28 -7.16 -5.51 7.22
N LEU A 29 -7.11 -4.48 6.40
CA LEU A 29 -6.19 -4.41 5.28
C LEU A 29 -5.46 -3.08 5.28
N ILE A 30 -4.12 -3.15 5.19
CA ILE A 30 -3.28 -1.98 4.95
C ILE A 30 -3.02 -1.92 3.44
N VAL A 31 -3.38 -0.81 2.82
CA VAL A 31 -3.03 -0.52 1.43
C VAL A 31 -2.09 0.66 1.46
N TYR A 32 -0.81 0.43 1.12
CA TYR A 32 0.13 1.54 1.07
C TYR A 32 0.58 1.81 -0.36
N PHE A 33 0.50 3.07 -0.75
CA PHE A 33 0.89 3.54 -2.08
C PHE A 33 2.28 4.16 -2.01
N TYR A 34 3.14 3.81 -2.95
CA TYR A 34 4.50 4.33 -3.02
C TYR A 34 4.86 4.66 -4.46
N PRO A 35 5.79 5.63 -4.68
CA PRO A 35 6.06 6.12 -6.03
C PRO A 35 6.69 5.13 -6.99
N LYS A 36 7.67 4.35 -6.55
CA LYS A 36 8.43 3.51 -7.47
C LYS A 36 9.24 2.44 -6.76
N ASP A 37 9.21 1.22 -7.33
CA ASP A 37 10.01 0.08 -6.86
C ASP A 37 11.51 0.42 -6.81
N SER A 38 12.19 -0.19 -5.85
CA SER A 38 13.66 -0.16 -5.74
C SER A 38 14.27 1.21 -5.50
N THR A 39 13.46 2.21 -5.16
CA THR A 39 13.97 3.49 -4.69
C THR A 39 14.25 3.42 -3.18
N PRO A 40 15.18 4.25 -2.63
CA PRO A 40 15.59 4.12 -1.23
C PRO A 40 14.44 4.19 -0.22
N GLY A 41 13.56 5.18 -0.33
CA GLY A 41 12.45 5.35 0.60
C GLY A 41 11.44 4.23 0.52
N CYS A 42 11.11 3.78 -0.71
CA CYS A 42 10.16 2.69 -0.92
C CYS A 42 10.73 1.37 -0.43
N THR A 43 12.02 1.14 -0.59
CA THR A 43 12.71 -0.04 -0.09
C THR A 43 12.68 -0.08 1.43
N THR A 44 13.02 1.05 2.08
CA THR A 44 13.00 1.13 3.55
C THR A 44 11.60 0.87 4.09
N GLN A 45 10.58 1.49 3.51
CA GLN A 45 9.19 1.30 3.93
C GLN A 45 8.76 -0.16 3.80
N GLY A 46 9.07 -0.78 2.66
CA GLY A 46 8.73 -2.19 2.43
C GLY A 46 9.43 -3.12 3.42
N MET A 47 10.70 -2.86 3.72
CA MET A 47 11.45 -3.65 4.69
C MET A 47 10.89 -3.51 6.10
N GLU A 48 10.43 -2.34 6.48
CA GLU A 48 9.82 -2.13 7.79
C GLU A 48 8.48 -2.86 7.91
N PHE A 49 7.64 -2.83 6.87
CA PHE A 49 6.43 -3.65 6.83
C PHE A 49 6.77 -5.14 6.89
N ARG A 50 7.80 -5.57 6.16
CA ARG A 50 8.25 -6.96 6.19
C ARG A 50 8.65 -7.39 7.59
N ASP A 51 9.46 -6.59 8.25
CA ASP A 51 10.01 -6.92 9.57
C ASP A 51 8.91 -6.98 10.65
N LEU A 52 7.83 -6.24 10.49
CA LEU A 52 6.71 -6.21 11.42
C LEU A 52 5.50 -7.03 10.93
N TYR A 53 5.63 -7.73 9.83
CA TYR A 53 4.51 -8.44 9.20
C TYR A 53 3.80 -9.41 10.15
N SER A 54 4.56 -10.19 10.92
CA SER A 54 3.97 -11.14 11.87
C SER A 54 3.12 -10.43 12.95
N GLU A 55 3.52 -9.22 13.35
CA GLU A 55 2.73 -8.44 14.31
C GLU A 55 1.45 -7.91 13.69
N PHE A 56 1.49 -7.51 12.40
CA PHE A 56 0.27 -7.14 11.67
C PHE A 56 -0.67 -8.33 11.56
N GLN A 57 -0.15 -9.51 11.25
CA GLN A 57 -0.98 -10.72 11.16
C GLN A 57 -1.58 -11.10 12.51
N ALA A 58 -0.82 -10.95 13.59
CA ALA A 58 -1.35 -11.17 14.94
C ALA A 58 -2.49 -10.20 15.28
N ALA A 59 -2.54 -9.05 14.61
CA ALA A 59 -3.64 -8.09 14.73
C ALA A 59 -4.73 -8.29 13.66
N SER A 60 -4.78 -9.47 13.04
CA SER A 60 -5.74 -9.82 11.98
C SER A 60 -5.71 -8.83 10.80
N THR A 61 -4.51 -8.40 10.42
CA THR A 61 -4.30 -7.37 9.41
C THR A 61 -3.39 -7.91 8.30
N GLU A 62 -3.81 -7.74 7.04
CA GLU A 62 -3.00 -8.04 5.87
C GLU A 62 -2.45 -6.74 5.28
N ILE A 63 -1.38 -6.84 4.49
CA ILE A 63 -0.70 -5.70 3.88
C ILE A 63 -0.59 -5.92 2.38
N VAL A 64 -0.86 -4.89 1.59
CA VAL A 64 -0.52 -4.86 0.16
C VAL A 64 0.13 -3.53 -0.16
N GLY A 65 1.16 -3.57 -0.99
CA GLY A 65 1.80 -2.38 -1.52
C GLY A 65 1.32 -2.13 -2.95
N VAL A 66 1.16 -0.87 -3.33
CA VAL A 66 0.62 -0.48 -4.65
C VAL A 66 1.50 0.59 -5.28
N SER A 67 1.90 0.38 -6.51
CA SER A 67 2.49 1.43 -7.34
C SER A 67 2.08 1.21 -8.79
N ARG A 68 2.51 2.13 -9.67
CA ARG A 68 2.24 2.03 -11.10
C ARG A 68 3.28 1.20 -11.84
N ASP A 69 4.26 0.64 -11.14
CA ASP A 69 5.29 -0.20 -11.74
C ASP A 69 4.69 -1.47 -12.34
N SER A 70 5.40 -2.07 -13.28
CA SER A 70 4.98 -3.32 -13.93
C SER A 70 5.01 -4.49 -12.94
N LEU A 71 4.25 -5.53 -13.27
CA LEU A 71 4.25 -6.74 -12.47
C LEU A 71 5.64 -7.38 -12.39
N LYS A 72 6.40 -7.33 -13.49
CA LYS A 72 7.78 -7.85 -13.51
C LYS A 72 8.68 -7.08 -12.53
N SER A 73 8.56 -5.76 -12.50
CA SER A 73 9.30 -4.93 -11.55
C SER A 73 8.93 -5.30 -10.12
N HIS A 74 7.65 -5.47 -9.83
CA HIS A 74 7.16 -5.88 -8.52
C HIS A 74 7.68 -7.26 -8.11
N GLU A 75 7.70 -8.22 -9.02
CA GLU A 75 8.23 -9.55 -8.71
C GLU A 75 9.70 -9.49 -8.32
N ASN A 76 10.49 -8.71 -9.07
CA ASN A 76 11.90 -8.52 -8.76
C ASN A 76 12.11 -7.83 -7.42
N PHE A 77 11.33 -6.80 -7.13
CA PHE A 77 11.40 -6.05 -5.88
C PHE A 77 11.04 -6.93 -4.69
N LYS A 78 9.93 -7.65 -4.80
CA LYS A 78 9.48 -8.58 -3.76
C LYS A 78 10.52 -9.66 -3.49
N ALA A 79 11.07 -10.27 -4.53
CA ALA A 79 12.07 -11.35 -4.39
C ALA A 79 13.36 -10.82 -3.76
N LYS A 80 13.84 -9.67 -4.19
CA LYS A 80 15.09 -9.09 -3.71
C LYS A 80 15.09 -8.84 -2.21
N PHE A 81 13.96 -8.39 -1.67
CA PHE A 81 13.86 -8.04 -0.25
C PHE A 81 13.01 -9.02 0.55
N SER A 82 12.59 -10.12 -0.05
CA SER A 82 11.82 -11.19 0.61
C SER A 82 10.55 -10.66 1.28
N PHE A 83 9.79 -9.83 0.58
CA PHE A 83 8.53 -9.32 1.12
C PHE A 83 7.51 -10.46 1.27
N PRO A 84 6.91 -10.65 2.46
CA PRO A 84 5.92 -11.71 2.69
C PRO A 84 4.51 -11.35 2.22
N PHE A 85 4.31 -10.13 1.78
CA PHE A 85 3.03 -9.61 1.28
C PHE A 85 3.10 -9.35 -0.22
N GLU A 86 1.95 -9.19 -0.85
CA GLU A 86 1.88 -8.97 -2.29
C GLU A 86 2.01 -7.50 -2.66
N LEU A 87 2.57 -7.26 -3.85
CA LEU A 87 2.61 -5.95 -4.47
C LEU A 87 1.65 -5.94 -5.65
N LEU A 88 0.88 -4.87 -5.78
CA LEU A 88 -0.15 -4.73 -6.80
C LEU A 88 0.32 -3.77 -7.88
N SER A 89 0.13 -4.16 -9.15
CA SER A 89 0.48 -3.34 -10.29
C SER A 89 -0.74 -2.53 -10.73
N ASP A 90 -0.71 -1.21 -10.48
CA ASP A 90 -1.79 -0.30 -10.83
C ASP A 90 -1.38 0.62 -12.00
N SER A 91 -0.93 0.02 -13.10
CA SER A 91 -0.44 0.78 -14.26
C SER A 91 -1.52 1.67 -14.88
N GLU A 92 -2.79 1.33 -14.73
CA GLU A 92 -3.92 2.11 -15.23
C GLU A 92 -4.52 3.06 -14.20
N GLU A 93 -3.91 3.15 -13.01
CA GLU A 93 -4.32 4.06 -11.94
C GLU A 93 -5.74 3.84 -11.41
N LYS A 94 -6.25 2.61 -11.45
CA LYS A 94 -7.59 2.30 -10.90
C LYS A 94 -7.66 2.60 -9.41
N ALA A 95 -6.80 1.95 -8.63
CA ALA A 95 -6.75 2.16 -7.18
C ALA A 95 -6.24 3.56 -6.85
N CYS A 96 -5.27 4.06 -7.62
CA CYS A 96 -4.77 5.42 -7.44
C CYS A 96 -5.88 6.46 -7.50
N GLN A 97 -6.85 6.28 -8.41
CA GLN A 97 -7.98 7.20 -8.53
C GLN A 97 -8.99 7.02 -7.40
N ILE A 98 -9.26 5.78 -7.00
CA ILE A 98 -10.18 5.52 -5.88
C ILE A 98 -9.69 6.21 -4.62
N PHE A 99 -8.39 6.15 -4.32
CA PHE A 99 -7.81 6.71 -3.11
C PHE A 99 -7.25 8.12 -3.28
N ASP A 100 -7.33 8.67 -4.49
CA ASP A 100 -6.89 10.05 -4.79
C ASP A 100 -5.44 10.31 -4.35
N VAL A 101 -4.53 9.48 -4.85
CA VAL A 101 -3.10 9.57 -4.48
C VAL A 101 -2.21 10.13 -5.58
N ILE A 102 -2.77 10.43 -6.77
CA ILE A 102 -1.99 11.03 -7.86
C ILE A 102 -1.97 12.55 -7.67
N LYS A 103 -0.77 13.10 -7.51
CA LYS A 103 -0.55 14.52 -7.25
C LYS A 103 0.57 15.04 -8.13
N MET A 104 0.55 16.36 -8.36
CA MET A 104 1.67 17.03 -9.00
C MET A 104 2.76 17.27 -7.96
N LYS A 105 3.98 16.92 -8.32
CA LYS A 105 5.15 17.06 -7.45
C LYS A 105 6.18 17.95 -8.11
N ASN A 106 6.89 18.77 -7.33
CA ASN A 106 8.01 19.55 -7.83
C ASN A 106 9.28 18.70 -7.71
N MET A 107 9.87 18.34 -8.85
CA MET A 107 11.14 17.60 -8.89
C MET A 107 12.11 18.35 -9.79
N TYR A 108 13.22 18.82 -9.18
CA TYR A 108 14.26 19.54 -9.91
C TYR A 108 13.71 20.73 -10.70
N GLY A 109 12.79 21.48 -10.11
CA GLY A 109 12.16 22.64 -10.74
C GLY A 109 11.07 22.34 -11.75
N LYS A 110 10.70 21.07 -11.95
CA LYS A 110 9.65 20.66 -12.86
C LYS A 110 8.47 20.07 -12.11
N GLN A 111 7.27 20.29 -12.63
CA GLN A 111 6.07 19.64 -12.10
C GLN A 111 5.96 18.25 -12.72
N VAL A 112 5.94 17.23 -11.85
CA VAL A 112 5.84 15.82 -12.25
C VAL A 112 4.62 15.19 -11.61
N ARG A 113 3.83 14.49 -12.41
CA ARG A 113 2.66 13.76 -11.94
C ARG A 113 3.08 12.41 -11.38
N GLY A 114 2.66 12.10 -10.17
CA GLY A 114 3.04 10.82 -9.56
C GLY A 114 2.26 10.50 -8.31
N ILE A 115 2.54 9.31 -7.75
CA ILE A 115 1.91 8.87 -6.50
C ILE A 115 2.49 9.65 -5.34
N GLN A 116 1.61 10.24 -4.55
CA GLN A 116 1.94 10.77 -3.24
C GLN A 116 1.93 9.61 -2.24
N ARG A 117 3.06 9.36 -1.57
CA ARG A 117 3.15 8.27 -0.60
C ARG A 117 2.02 8.38 0.42
N SER A 118 1.21 7.34 0.53
CA SER A 118 0.02 7.34 1.37
C SER A 118 -0.25 5.93 1.88
N THR A 119 -0.83 5.83 3.07
CA THR A 119 -1.21 4.55 3.66
C THR A 119 -2.66 4.63 4.13
N PHE A 120 -3.41 3.57 3.89
CA PHE A 120 -4.83 3.48 4.20
C PHE A 120 -5.11 2.22 5.00
N VAL A 121 -5.99 2.33 5.99
CA VAL A 121 -6.48 1.17 6.75
C VAL A 121 -7.95 0.95 6.40
N ILE A 122 -8.25 -0.23 5.88
CA ILE A 122 -9.61 -0.68 5.57
C ILE A 122 -9.97 -1.73 6.61
N ASN A 123 -11.11 -1.55 7.28
CA ASN A 123 -11.49 -2.47 8.34
C ASN A 123 -12.16 -3.75 7.79
N LYS A 124 -12.54 -4.65 8.70
CA LYS A 124 -13.15 -5.94 8.38
C LYS A 124 -14.44 -5.83 7.56
N ASN A 125 -15.09 -4.69 7.59
CA ASN A 125 -16.34 -4.44 6.86
C ASN A 125 -16.12 -3.72 5.52
N GLY A 126 -14.86 -3.51 5.13
CA GLY A 126 -14.55 -2.82 3.87
C GLY A 126 -14.61 -1.32 3.94
N MET A 127 -14.63 -0.75 5.15
CA MET A 127 -14.70 0.69 5.35
C MET A 127 -13.31 1.28 5.58
N LEU A 128 -13.02 2.42 4.94
CA LEU A 128 -11.78 3.15 5.17
C LEU A 128 -11.88 3.88 6.51
N ILE A 129 -11.04 3.50 7.47
CA ILE A 129 -11.11 4.03 8.85
C ILE A 129 -9.94 4.92 9.23
N GLN A 130 -8.85 4.90 8.47
CA GLN A 130 -7.69 5.75 8.73
C GLN A 130 -6.91 5.98 7.47
N GLU A 131 -6.30 7.17 7.36
CA GLU A 131 -5.39 7.48 6.25
C GLU A 131 -4.25 8.36 6.73
N TRP A 132 -3.08 8.15 6.10
CA TRP A 132 -1.91 9.02 6.23
C TRP A 132 -1.50 9.44 4.83
N ARG A 133 -1.42 10.73 4.59
CA ARG A 133 -1.03 11.29 3.30
C ARG A 133 0.29 12.04 3.44
N LYS A 134 1.03 12.21 2.34
CA LYS A 134 2.36 12.80 2.35
C LYS A 134 3.27 12.13 3.37
N VAL A 135 3.27 10.81 3.37
CA VAL A 135 3.97 10.01 4.37
C VAL A 135 5.47 10.26 4.30
N LYS A 136 6.07 10.48 5.46
CA LYS A 136 7.52 10.38 5.68
C LYS A 136 7.79 8.99 6.24
N VAL A 137 8.78 8.30 5.68
CA VAL A 137 9.01 6.89 6.02
C VAL A 137 9.41 6.67 7.48
N ALA A 138 10.17 7.60 8.07
CA ALA A 138 10.65 7.48 9.44
C ALA A 138 9.49 7.28 10.42
N ASP A 139 9.54 6.21 11.20
CA ASP A 139 8.57 5.84 12.25
C ASP A 139 7.14 5.61 11.76
N HIS A 140 6.90 5.64 10.45
CA HIS A 140 5.55 5.54 9.91
C HIS A 140 4.94 4.15 10.10
N VAL A 141 5.68 3.10 9.75
CA VAL A 141 5.14 1.72 9.83
C VAL A 141 4.80 1.35 11.27
N GLU A 142 5.60 1.80 12.23
CA GLU A 142 5.32 1.59 13.66
C GLU A 142 4.04 2.30 14.08
N GLU A 143 3.80 3.50 13.56
CA GLU A 143 2.56 4.24 13.82
C GLU A 143 1.35 3.51 13.24
N VAL A 144 1.48 2.95 12.03
CA VAL A 144 0.41 2.15 11.42
C VAL A 144 0.12 0.91 12.25
N LEU A 145 1.16 0.22 12.70
CA LEU A 145 1.00 -0.96 13.55
C LEU A 145 0.30 -0.61 14.86
N ALA A 146 0.70 0.46 15.52
CA ALA A 146 0.06 0.91 16.75
C ALA A 146 -1.43 1.17 16.54
N PHE A 147 -1.79 1.77 15.40
CA PHE A 147 -3.20 2.02 15.06
C PHE A 147 -3.99 0.72 14.93
N VAL A 148 -3.49 -0.26 14.15
CA VAL A 148 -4.25 -1.51 13.95
C VAL A 148 -4.33 -2.34 15.23
N LYS A 149 -3.39 -2.23 16.13
CA LYS A 149 -3.47 -2.88 17.45
C LYS A 149 -4.53 -2.26 18.34
N SER A 150 -4.93 -1.02 18.06
CA SER A 150 -5.91 -0.28 18.88
C SER A 150 -7.36 -0.51 18.45
N ILE A 151 -7.58 -1.15 17.31
CA ILE A 151 -8.92 -1.37 16.76
C ILE A 151 -9.41 -2.81 16.91
#